data_32a70702a121ea04119570ebaaa3f29b
#
_entry.id   32a70702a121ea04119570ebaaa3f29b
#
_cell.length_a   1.000
_cell.length_b   1.000
_cell.length_c   1.000
_cell.angle_alpha   90.00
_cell.angle_beta   90.00
_cell.angle_gamma   90.00
#
_symmetry.space_group_name_H-M   'P 1'
#
loop_
_entity.id
_entity.type
_entity.pdbx_description
1 polymer ?
#
loop_
_entity_poly.entity_id
_entity_poly.type
_entity_poly.pdbx_seq_one_letter_code
_entity_poly.pdbx_strand_id
1 'polypeptide(L)'
;MTHKYDIRKTLHDPSTGLISKITFSIITEEGEHYWHQKYECDLTGSPSDPDFIPFNDLTQANLEGFIDSVLTKSTLESANSASLATHVESLVYSDDLPPNLQ
;
A
#
# COMPACT_ATOMS: atom_id res chain seq x y z
N MET A 1 5.57 -0.80 -15.54
CA MET A 1 4.99 -0.24 -14.30
C MET A 1 5.50 -1.00 -13.09
N THR A 2 6.00 -0.30 -12.10
CA THR A 2 6.57 -0.90 -10.90
C THR A 2 5.78 -0.50 -9.66
N HIS A 3 5.77 -1.37 -8.65
CA HIS A 3 5.09 -1.12 -7.39
C HIS A 3 6.06 -1.31 -6.23
N LYS A 4 6.09 -0.33 -5.33
CA LYS A 4 6.95 -0.36 -4.15
C LYS A 4 6.07 -0.21 -2.91
N TYR A 5 6.33 -1.04 -1.91
CA TYR A 5 5.62 -1.02 -0.63
C TYR A 5 6.46 -0.28 0.41
N ASP A 6 5.94 0.84 0.89
CA ASP A 6 6.58 1.66 1.90
C ASP A 6 5.84 1.47 3.22
N ILE A 7 6.43 0.69 4.13
CA ILE A 7 5.83 0.44 5.44
C ILE A 7 6.03 1.67 6.30
N ARG A 8 4.92 2.28 6.71
CA ARG A 8 4.93 3.53 7.46
C ARG A 8 4.87 3.31 8.96
N LYS A 9 4.04 2.37 9.40
CA LYS A 9 3.78 2.17 10.82
C LYS A 9 3.24 0.77 11.04
N THR A 10 3.55 0.21 12.21
CA THR A 10 2.97 -1.05 12.67
C THR A 10 2.48 -0.87 14.09
N LEU A 11 1.43 -1.63 14.45
CA LEU A 11 0.99 -1.78 15.83
C LEU A 11 1.28 -3.20 16.27
N HIS A 12 1.83 -3.35 17.46
CA HIS A 12 2.11 -4.66 18.02
C HIS A 12 1.91 -4.64 19.54
N ASP A 13 1.67 -5.83 20.10
CA ASP A 13 1.60 -6.01 21.54
C ASP A 13 3.03 -6.08 22.07
N PRO A 14 3.47 -5.14 22.93
CA PRO A 14 4.85 -5.12 23.42
C PRO A 14 5.18 -6.33 24.31
N SER A 15 4.18 -6.98 24.89
CA SER A 15 4.41 -8.13 25.76
C SER A 15 4.60 -9.43 24.98
N THR A 16 3.99 -9.57 23.82
CA THR A 16 4.05 -10.80 23.00
C THR A 16 4.80 -10.61 21.69
N GLY A 17 4.90 -9.38 21.19
CA GLY A 17 5.46 -9.11 19.88
C GLY A 17 4.48 -9.40 18.74
N LEU A 18 3.21 -9.65 19.03
CA LEU A 18 2.20 -9.92 18.01
C LEU A 18 1.81 -8.63 17.29
N ILE A 19 1.99 -8.62 15.97
CA ILE A 19 1.60 -7.47 15.13
C ILE A 19 0.10 -7.54 14.85
N SER A 20 -0.59 -6.40 14.93
CA SER A 20 -2.03 -6.31 14.74
C SER A 20 -2.46 -5.39 13.61
N LYS A 21 -1.61 -4.49 13.17
CA LYS A 21 -1.92 -3.56 12.08
C LYS A 21 -0.66 -3.13 11.35
N ILE A 22 -0.77 -2.98 10.03
CA ILE A 22 0.28 -2.41 9.18
C ILE A 22 -0.31 -1.23 8.45
N THR A 23 0.31 -0.06 8.59
CA THR A 23 0.01 1.13 7.79
C THR A 23 1.13 1.29 6.77
N PHE A 24 0.77 1.35 5.49
CA PHE A 24 1.75 1.37 4.40
C PHE A 24 1.23 2.19 3.23
N SER A 25 2.14 2.56 2.34
CA SER A 25 1.79 3.18 1.07
C SER A 25 2.30 2.31 -0.05
N ILE A 26 1.56 2.26 -1.15
CA ILE A 26 2.04 1.66 -2.39
C ILE A 26 2.40 2.80 -3.32
N ILE A 27 3.63 2.79 -3.83
CA ILE A 27 4.11 3.76 -4.80
C ILE A 27 4.18 3.02 -6.13
N THR A 28 3.34 3.46 -7.08
CA THR A 28 3.29 2.90 -8.43
C THR A 28 3.92 3.89 -9.38
N GLU A 29 4.90 3.42 -10.16
CA GLU A 29 5.66 4.28 -11.07
C GLU A 29 5.57 3.76 -12.51
N GLU A 30 5.46 4.71 -13.46
CA GLU A 30 5.53 4.42 -14.89
C GLU A 30 6.23 5.60 -15.57
N GLY A 31 7.49 5.39 -15.99
CA GLY A 31 8.31 6.45 -16.56
C GLY A 31 8.55 7.57 -15.54
N GLU A 32 8.16 8.79 -15.89
CA GLU A 32 8.31 9.96 -15.02
C GLU A 32 7.11 10.18 -14.10
N HIS A 33 6.08 9.36 -14.24
CA HIS A 33 4.84 9.52 -13.49
C HIS A 33 4.77 8.52 -12.35
N TYR A 34 4.16 8.94 -11.27
CA TYR A 34 3.95 8.06 -10.12
C TYR A 34 2.64 8.41 -9.41
N TRP A 35 2.14 7.44 -8.65
CA TRP A 35 0.99 7.59 -7.76
C TRP A 35 1.27 6.83 -6.49
N HIS A 36 1.03 7.43 -5.35
CA HIS A 36 1.12 6.71 -4.09
C HIS A 36 -0.20 6.81 -3.34
N GLN A 37 -0.57 5.71 -2.70
CA GLN A 37 -1.81 5.60 -1.95
C GLN A 37 -1.51 4.94 -0.62
N LYS A 38 -2.10 5.47 0.43
CA LYS A 38 -1.97 4.93 1.78
C LYS A 38 -3.04 3.88 2.02
N TYR A 39 -2.65 2.79 2.67
CA TYR A 39 -3.53 1.68 3.03
C TYR A 39 -3.28 1.27 4.48
N GLU A 40 -4.27 0.60 5.07
CA GLU A 40 -4.14 -0.03 6.37
C GLU A 40 -4.55 -1.50 6.25
N CYS A 41 -3.79 -2.37 6.93
CA CYS A 41 -4.05 -3.81 6.95
C CYS A 41 -4.19 -4.25 8.39
N ASP A 42 -5.38 -4.75 8.76
CA ASP A 42 -5.62 -5.31 10.07
C ASP A 42 -5.28 -6.79 10.06
N LEU A 43 -4.53 -7.24 11.04
CA LEU A 43 -4.08 -8.61 11.16
C LEU A 43 -4.75 -9.29 12.33
N THR A 44 -5.08 -10.57 12.14
CA THR A 44 -5.59 -11.43 13.20
C THR A 44 -4.61 -12.59 13.40
N GLY A 45 -4.47 -13.04 14.62
CA GLY A 45 -3.57 -14.13 14.92
C GLY A 45 -3.35 -14.28 16.41
N SER A 46 -2.47 -15.20 16.78
CA SER A 46 -2.14 -15.49 18.17
C SER A 46 -0.65 -15.76 18.28
N PRO A 47 -0.01 -15.36 19.41
CA PRO A 47 1.40 -15.72 19.67
C PRO A 47 1.65 -17.23 19.70
N SER A 48 0.59 -18.03 19.83
CA SER A 48 0.70 -19.49 19.82
C SER A 48 0.58 -20.11 18.44
N ASP A 49 0.33 -19.31 17.39
CA ASP A 49 0.25 -19.83 16.03
C ASP A 49 1.61 -20.34 15.55
N PRO A 50 1.63 -21.46 14.76
CA PRO A 50 2.90 -22.00 14.26
C PRO A 50 3.69 -21.02 13.40
N ASP A 51 3.00 -20.10 12.71
CA ASP A 51 3.61 -19.12 11.80
C ASP A 51 3.93 -17.80 12.50
N PHE A 52 3.75 -17.73 13.81
CA PHE A 52 4.01 -16.51 14.56
C PHE A 52 5.47 -16.08 14.46
N ILE A 53 5.68 -14.80 14.11
CA ILE A 53 7.01 -14.19 14.08
C ILE A 53 6.97 -13.00 15.04
N PRO A 54 7.83 -12.98 16.08
CA PRO A 54 7.90 -11.84 17.00
C PRO A 54 8.26 -10.55 16.28
N PHE A 55 7.76 -9.42 16.78
CA PHE A 55 7.97 -8.12 16.17
C PHE A 55 9.43 -7.83 15.79
N ASN A 56 10.37 -8.16 16.67
CA ASN A 56 11.79 -7.88 16.43
C ASN A 56 12.41 -8.73 15.32
N ASP A 57 11.75 -9.79 14.89
CA ASP A 57 12.23 -10.69 13.85
C ASP A 57 11.53 -10.47 12.50
N LEU A 58 10.57 -9.55 12.46
CA LEU A 58 9.83 -9.25 11.22
C LEU A 58 10.70 -8.56 10.20
N THR A 59 10.56 -8.98 8.94
CA THR A 59 11.25 -8.38 7.80
C THR A 59 10.25 -7.72 6.87
N GLN A 60 10.75 -6.91 5.94
CA GLN A 60 9.92 -6.31 4.88
C GLN A 60 9.14 -7.39 4.12
N ALA A 61 9.79 -8.50 3.79
CA ALA A 61 9.14 -9.60 3.07
C ALA A 61 8.01 -10.24 3.89
N ASN A 62 8.19 -10.40 5.20
CA ASN A 62 7.15 -10.92 6.08
C ASN A 62 5.92 -10.00 6.06
N LEU A 63 6.13 -8.69 6.19
CA LEU A 63 5.04 -7.71 6.22
C LEU A 63 4.30 -7.67 4.89
N GLU A 64 5.00 -7.71 3.76
CA GLU A 64 4.36 -7.77 2.45
C GLU A 64 3.57 -9.06 2.26
N GLY A 65 4.06 -10.18 2.79
CA GLY A 65 3.34 -11.45 2.78
C GLY A 65 2.03 -11.39 3.56
N PHE A 66 2.03 -10.72 4.72
CA PHE A 66 0.82 -10.52 5.52
C PHE A 66 -0.19 -9.65 4.76
N ILE A 67 0.27 -8.56 4.15
CA ILE A 67 -0.58 -7.69 3.33
C ILE A 67 -1.22 -8.50 2.21
N ASP A 68 -0.44 -9.33 1.52
CA ASP A 68 -0.94 -10.13 0.41
C ASP A 68 -2.01 -11.12 0.86
N SER A 69 -1.82 -11.76 2.01
CA SER A 69 -2.78 -12.74 2.52
C SER A 69 -4.11 -12.12 2.95
N VAL A 70 -4.10 -10.85 3.41
CA VAL A 70 -5.30 -10.17 3.91
C VAL A 70 -5.98 -9.34 2.82
N LEU A 71 -5.21 -8.56 2.07
CA LEU A 71 -5.75 -7.57 1.12
C LEU A 71 -5.54 -7.93 -0.35
N THR A 72 -4.72 -8.91 -0.65
CA THR A 72 -4.33 -9.32 -2.00
C THR A 72 -3.59 -8.21 -2.76
N LYS A 73 -2.27 -8.34 -2.85
CA LYS A 73 -1.40 -7.32 -3.47
C LYS A 73 -1.83 -6.97 -4.90
N SER A 74 -2.21 -7.97 -5.71
CA SER A 74 -2.61 -7.72 -7.08
C SER A 74 -3.83 -6.80 -7.19
N THR A 75 -4.77 -6.90 -6.26
CA THR A 75 -5.93 -6.02 -6.21
C THR A 75 -5.54 -4.58 -5.90
N LEU A 76 -4.66 -4.39 -4.90
CA LEU A 76 -4.17 -3.06 -4.53
C LEU A 76 -3.34 -2.43 -5.65
N GLU A 77 -2.48 -3.22 -6.29
CA GLU A 77 -1.63 -2.75 -7.37
C GLU A 77 -2.45 -2.37 -8.60
N SER A 78 -3.51 -3.12 -8.90
CA SER A 78 -4.44 -2.77 -9.99
C SER A 78 -5.16 -1.45 -9.71
N ALA A 79 -5.61 -1.25 -8.47
CA ALA A 79 -6.27 0.00 -8.08
C ALA A 79 -5.31 1.19 -8.20
N ASN A 80 -4.07 1.03 -7.74
CA ASN A 80 -3.05 2.05 -7.85
C ASN A 80 -2.70 2.37 -9.31
N SER A 81 -2.60 1.34 -10.14
CA SER A 81 -2.34 1.51 -11.57
C SER A 81 -3.45 2.29 -12.26
N ALA A 82 -4.71 2.01 -11.91
CA ALA A 82 -5.86 2.74 -12.45
C ALA A 82 -5.83 4.21 -12.01
N SER A 83 -5.49 4.47 -10.74
CA SER A 83 -5.37 5.84 -10.22
C SER A 83 -4.25 6.60 -10.92
N LEU A 84 -3.11 5.96 -11.16
CA LEU A 84 -1.99 6.57 -11.88
C LEU A 84 -2.39 6.91 -13.31
N ALA A 85 -3.07 5.99 -14.00
CA ALA A 85 -3.53 6.22 -15.38
C ALA A 85 -4.48 7.42 -15.45
N THR A 86 -5.39 7.56 -14.49
CA THR A 86 -6.31 8.69 -14.39
C THR A 86 -5.54 9.99 -14.14
N HIS A 87 -4.54 9.95 -13.26
CA HIS A 87 -3.70 11.11 -12.96
C HIS A 87 -2.93 11.57 -14.20
N VAL A 88 -2.31 10.65 -14.93
CA VAL A 88 -1.58 10.97 -16.15
C VAL A 88 -2.51 11.55 -17.21
N GLU A 89 -3.70 11.00 -17.37
CA GLU A 89 -4.71 11.51 -18.28
C GLU A 89 -5.09 12.95 -17.93
N SER A 90 -5.24 13.28 -16.65
CA SER A 90 -5.56 14.62 -16.20
C SER A 90 -4.47 15.65 -16.51
N LEU A 91 -3.22 15.20 -16.67
CA LEU A 91 -2.10 16.08 -17.05
C LEU A 91 -2.10 16.42 -18.53
N VAL A 92 -2.72 15.57 -19.36
CA VAL A 92 -2.83 15.77 -20.80
C VAL A 92 -4.00 16.67 -21.15
N TYR A 93 -5.11 16.52 -20.43
CA TYR A 93 -6.34 17.28 -20.68
C TYR A 93 -6.50 18.40 -19.66
N SER A 94 -6.81 19.61 -20.16
CA SER A 94 -7.04 20.77 -19.31
C SER A 94 -8.51 20.88 -18.92
N ASP A 95 -8.75 21.25 -17.66
CA ASP A 95 -10.10 21.49 -17.14
C ASP A 95 -10.56 22.92 -17.34
N ASP A 96 -9.75 23.74 -18.02
CA ASP A 96 -10.06 25.14 -18.21
C ASP A 96 -11.24 25.33 -19.17
N LEU A 97 -12.00 26.38 -18.92
CA LEU A 97 -13.05 26.80 -19.85
C LEU A 97 -12.44 27.49 -21.08
N PRO A 98 -13.08 27.37 -22.26
CA PRO A 98 -12.66 28.17 -23.40
C PRO A 98 -12.71 29.66 -23.06
N PRO A 99 -11.81 30.49 -23.63
CA PRO A 99 -11.75 31.91 -23.29
C PRO A 99 -13.08 32.66 -23.45
N ASN A 100 -13.93 32.25 -24.38
CA ASN A 100 -15.23 32.89 -24.60
C ASN A 100 -16.25 32.60 -23.48
N LEU A 101 -15.96 31.65 -22.59
CA LEU A 101 -16.84 31.28 -21.50
C LEU A 101 -16.32 31.75 -20.12
N GLN A 102 -15.20 32.41 -20.11
CA GLN A 102 -14.62 32.95 -18.89
C GLN A 102 -15.18 34.29 -18.49
#